data_8cacb48f2f8f6bb53d680513197ef83e
#
_entry.id   8cacb48f2f8f6bb53d680513197ef83e
#
_cell.length_a   1.000
_cell.length_b   1.000
_cell.length_c   1.000
_cell.angle_alpha   90.00
_cell.angle_beta   90.00
_cell.angle_gamma   90.00
#
_symmetry.space_group_name_H-M   'P 1'
#
loop_
_entity.id
_entity.type
_entity.pdbx_description
1 polymer ?
#
loop_
_entity_poly.entity_id
_entity_poly.type
_entity_poly.pdbx_seq_one_letter_code
_entity_poly.pdbx_strand_id
1 'polypeptide(L)'
;LVGEKQVPGVIGLKAYHLTTAEEAKTVPKLREFYIDIGARNREEAGALVTPGDVVVFDTACLEFGHGFLKAKAIDDRIGCAVMVELLKEPLPMDCTFVFTVQEEVGTRGAFGAAFSVTPDIALVLEGTTAADLPGMPGHKRVCVPGKGPVIPYMDGGTVYDRDLYDLLRTQ
;
A
#
# COMPACT_ATOMS: atom_id res chain seq x y z
N LEU A 1 11.53 -7.93 2.22
CA LEU A 1 12.40 -9.08 1.99
C LEU A 1 12.94 -9.62 3.30
N VAL A 2 12.48 -10.76 3.68
CA VAL A 2 13.07 -11.53 4.77
C VAL A 2 14.00 -12.55 4.12
N GLY A 3 15.26 -12.14 3.86
CA GLY A 3 16.27 -13.01 3.26
C GLY A 3 17.43 -12.21 2.70
N GLU A 4 18.62 -12.71 2.86
CA GLU A 4 19.85 -12.08 2.36
C GLU A 4 19.96 -12.12 0.83
N LYS A 5 19.12 -12.91 0.15
CA LYS A 5 19.21 -13.13 -1.29
C LYS A 5 17.86 -12.94 -1.97
N GLN A 6 17.84 -12.06 -2.96
CA GLN A 6 16.70 -11.90 -3.85
C GLN A 6 16.86 -12.83 -5.06
N VAL A 7 15.83 -13.60 -5.34
CA VAL A 7 15.77 -14.46 -6.52
C VAL A 7 14.71 -13.90 -7.47
N PRO A 8 15.08 -13.44 -8.66
CA PRO A 8 14.12 -12.98 -9.64
C PRO A 8 13.32 -14.16 -10.19
N GLY A 9 12.05 -13.92 -10.53
CA GLY A 9 11.20 -14.93 -11.12
C GLY A 9 10.08 -14.34 -11.94
N VAL A 10 9.45 -15.16 -12.74
CA VAL A 10 8.31 -14.80 -13.58
C VAL A 10 7.08 -15.55 -13.09
N ILE A 11 5.99 -14.81 -12.83
CA ILE A 11 4.72 -15.42 -12.48
C ILE A 11 4.11 -16.01 -13.75
N GLY A 12 3.85 -17.30 -13.74
CA GLY A 12 3.26 -18.03 -14.83
C GLY A 12 1.92 -18.67 -14.46
N LEU A 13 1.17 -18.97 -15.49
CA LEU A 13 -0.11 -19.66 -15.45
C LEU A 13 -0.20 -20.59 -16.67
N LYS A 14 -1.18 -21.49 -16.70
CA LYS A 14 -1.51 -22.29 -17.87
C LYS A 14 -1.64 -21.38 -19.11
N ALA A 15 -0.91 -21.71 -20.16
CA ALA A 15 -0.89 -20.89 -21.37
C ALA A 15 -2.29 -20.75 -21.98
N TYR A 16 -2.63 -19.55 -22.46
CA TYR A 16 -3.96 -19.24 -22.98
C TYR A 16 -4.44 -20.22 -24.08
N HIS A 17 -3.58 -20.60 -25.00
CA HIS A 17 -3.92 -21.54 -26.08
C HIS A 17 -4.16 -22.99 -25.59
N LEU A 18 -3.83 -23.29 -24.35
CA LEU A 18 -4.14 -24.57 -23.69
C LEU A 18 -5.37 -24.47 -22.79
N THR A 19 -5.91 -23.25 -22.63
CA THR A 19 -7.07 -22.98 -21.76
C THR A 19 -8.35 -23.30 -22.52
N THR A 20 -9.29 -24.02 -21.90
CA THR A 20 -10.61 -24.28 -22.48
C THR A 20 -11.50 -23.05 -22.44
N ALA A 21 -12.56 -23.02 -23.25
CA ALA A 21 -13.52 -21.91 -23.26
C ALA A 21 -14.23 -21.70 -21.90
N GLU A 22 -14.39 -22.76 -21.11
CA GLU A 22 -14.98 -22.67 -19.76
C GLU A 22 -13.97 -22.13 -18.75
N GLU A 23 -12.71 -22.60 -18.77
CA GLU A 23 -11.65 -22.07 -17.94
C GLU A 23 -11.40 -20.57 -18.18
N ALA A 24 -11.48 -20.13 -19.45
CA ALA A 24 -11.29 -18.72 -19.82
C ALA A 24 -12.36 -17.76 -19.25
N LYS A 25 -13.50 -18.27 -18.80
CA LYS A 25 -14.56 -17.48 -18.16
C LYS A 25 -14.38 -17.31 -16.66
N THR A 26 -13.42 -17.98 -16.06
CA THR A 26 -13.19 -17.99 -14.61
C THR A 26 -11.88 -17.31 -14.24
N VAL A 27 -11.86 -16.66 -13.08
CA VAL A 27 -10.62 -16.12 -12.53
C VAL A 27 -9.79 -17.28 -11.95
N PRO A 28 -8.53 -17.46 -12.37
CA PRO A 28 -7.68 -18.53 -11.86
C PRO A 28 -7.49 -18.41 -10.35
N LYS A 29 -7.44 -19.55 -9.66
CA LYS A 29 -7.16 -19.59 -8.23
C LYS A 29 -5.67 -19.42 -7.97
N LEU A 30 -5.32 -18.82 -6.83
CA LEU A 30 -3.91 -18.58 -6.48
C LEU A 30 -3.01 -19.85 -6.59
N ARG A 31 -3.54 -21.02 -6.25
CA ARG A 31 -2.82 -22.32 -6.34
C ARG A 31 -2.52 -22.77 -7.78
N GLU A 32 -3.08 -22.13 -8.79
CA GLU A 32 -2.86 -22.45 -10.20
C GLU A 32 -1.68 -21.67 -10.79
N PHE A 33 -1.20 -20.66 -10.06
CA PHE A 33 -0.01 -19.91 -10.42
C PHE A 33 1.25 -20.63 -9.99
N TYR A 34 2.31 -20.43 -10.76
CA TYR A 34 3.66 -20.83 -10.41
C TYR A 34 4.63 -19.67 -10.61
N ILE A 35 5.81 -19.79 -10.03
CA ILE A 35 6.89 -18.82 -10.21
C ILE A 35 8.05 -19.56 -10.83
N ASP A 36 8.38 -19.18 -12.05
CA ASP A 36 9.56 -19.67 -12.76
C ASP A 36 10.77 -18.83 -12.33
N ILE A 37 11.72 -19.47 -11.69
CA ILE A 37 13.00 -18.89 -11.26
C ILE A 37 14.17 -19.38 -12.11
N GLY A 38 13.90 -20.02 -13.24
CA GLY A 38 14.92 -20.55 -14.14
C GLY A 38 15.60 -21.84 -13.67
N ALA A 39 15.11 -22.49 -12.62
CA ALA A 39 15.63 -23.75 -12.13
C ALA A 39 15.19 -24.92 -13.03
N ARG A 40 16.08 -25.83 -13.33
CA ARG A 40 15.80 -26.99 -14.20
C ARG A 40 15.14 -28.17 -13.47
N ASN A 41 15.25 -28.22 -12.17
CA ASN A 41 14.71 -29.28 -11.34
C ASN A 41 14.49 -28.79 -9.90
N ARG A 42 13.87 -29.67 -9.08
CA ARG A 42 13.53 -29.38 -7.67
C ARG A 42 14.75 -29.13 -6.79
N GLU A 43 15.87 -29.78 -7.06
CA GLU A 43 17.09 -29.64 -6.27
C GLU A 43 17.71 -28.26 -6.49
N GLU A 44 17.81 -27.81 -7.74
CA GLU A 44 18.26 -26.46 -8.07
C GLU A 44 17.32 -25.40 -7.49
N ALA A 45 16.00 -25.59 -7.59
CA ALA A 45 15.04 -24.66 -6.99
C ALA A 45 15.19 -24.60 -5.47
N GLY A 46 15.31 -25.77 -4.80
CA GLY A 46 15.48 -25.85 -3.36
C GLY A 46 16.78 -25.27 -2.81
N ALA A 47 17.81 -25.13 -3.68
CA ALA A 47 19.05 -24.43 -3.32
C ALA A 47 18.88 -22.88 -3.35
N LEU A 48 17.84 -22.37 -3.97
CA LEU A 48 17.59 -20.94 -4.14
C LEU A 48 16.45 -20.44 -3.27
N VAL A 49 15.39 -21.22 -3.12
CA VAL A 49 14.16 -20.85 -2.40
C VAL A 49 13.62 -22.03 -1.59
N THR A 50 12.90 -21.71 -0.53
CA THR A 50 12.25 -22.71 0.33
C THR A 50 10.75 -22.42 0.49
N PRO A 51 9.92 -23.44 0.77
CA PRO A 51 8.52 -23.21 1.13
C PRO A 51 8.40 -22.26 2.31
N GLY A 52 7.60 -21.21 2.15
CA GLY A 52 7.45 -20.16 3.15
C GLY A 52 8.17 -18.85 2.80
N ASP A 53 9.04 -18.85 1.80
CA ASP A 53 9.67 -17.62 1.33
C ASP A 53 8.63 -16.64 0.77
N VAL A 54 8.84 -15.36 1.05
CA VAL A 54 7.91 -14.29 0.64
C VAL A 54 8.18 -13.88 -0.80
N VAL A 55 7.11 -13.83 -1.58
CA VAL A 55 7.13 -13.33 -2.97
C VAL A 55 6.54 -11.94 -3.03
N VAL A 56 7.22 -11.04 -3.71
CA VAL A 56 6.76 -9.65 -3.93
C VAL A 56 6.90 -9.28 -5.40
N PHE A 57 6.03 -8.38 -5.87
CA PHE A 57 6.18 -7.82 -7.19
C PHE A 57 7.47 -6.99 -7.28
N ASP A 58 8.23 -7.20 -8.34
CA ASP A 58 9.40 -6.40 -8.68
C ASP A 58 8.94 -5.08 -9.32
N THR A 59 8.84 -4.04 -8.49
CA THR A 59 8.37 -2.72 -8.89
C THR A 59 9.44 -1.68 -8.62
N ALA A 60 9.99 -1.10 -9.68
CA ALA A 60 10.91 0.01 -9.56
C ALA A 60 10.20 1.26 -9.01
N CYS A 61 10.89 2.01 -8.15
CA CYS A 61 10.48 3.35 -7.76
C CYS A 61 10.96 4.31 -8.84
N LEU A 62 10.04 5.05 -9.45
CA LEU A 62 10.36 6.00 -10.51
C LEU A 62 9.34 7.13 -10.61
N GLU A 63 9.83 8.27 -11.04
CA GLU A 63 8.98 9.40 -11.42
C GLU A 63 8.54 9.26 -12.88
N PHE A 64 7.32 9.71 -13.18
CA PHE A 64 6.78 9.70 -14.52
C PHE A 64 5.76 10.82 -14.74
N GLY A 65 5.46 11.10 -15.99
CA GLY A 65 4.52 12.15 -16.36
C GLY A 65 4.92 13.53 -15.82
N HIS A 66 4.00 14.22 -15.19
CA HIS A 66 4.19 15.56 -14.62
C HIS A 66 4.18 15.50 -13.08
N GLY A 67 5.24 14.97 -12.49
CA GLY A 67 5.41 14.92 -11.03
C GLY A 67 4.65 13.77 -10.36
N PHE A 68 4.39 12.69 -11.08
CA PHE A 68 3.85 11.47 -10.49
C PHE A 68 4.97 10.52 -10.08
N LEU A 69 4.75 9.82 -8.98
CA LEU A 69 5.62 8.78 -8.48
C LEU A 69 4.93 7.42 -8.59
N LYS A 70 5.66 6.44 -9.12
CA LYS A 70 5.27 5.04 -9.10
C LYS A 70 6.22 4.28 -8.20
N ALA A 71 5.70 3.55 -7.22
CA ALA A 71 6.48 2.65 -6.38
C ALA A 71 5.59 1.53 -5.82
N LYS A 72 6.23 0.53 -5.20
CA LYS A 72 5.52 -0.53 -4.49
C LYS A 72 4.98 0.03 -3.16
N ALA A 73 3.72 -0.31 -2.85
CA ALA A 73 3.09 -0.01 -1.57
C ALA A 73 3.20 1.50 -1.20
N ILE A 74 2.86 2.39 -2.15
CA ILE A 74 2.75 3.84 -1.89
C ILE A 74 1.69 4.10 -0.82
N ASP A 75 0.65 3.37 -0.83
CA ASP A 75 -0.28 3.16 0.25
C ASP A 75 0.29 2.10 1.22
N ASP A 76 0.71 2.44 2.49
CA ASP A 76 0.86 3.84 2.89
C ASP A 76 2.33 4.21 3.19
N ARG A 77 3.22 3.97 2.27
CA ARG A 77 4.60 4.47 2.38
C ARG A 77 4.72 5.98 2.21
N ILE A 78 3.71 6.62 1.59
CA ILE A 78 3.72 8.07 1.48
C ILE A 78 3.49 8.74 2.83
N GLY A 79 2.56 8.26 3.64
CA GLY A 79 2.36 8.75 5.01
C GLY A 79 3.61 8.50 5.87
N CYS A 80 4.24 7.33 5.74
CA CYS A 80 5.52 7.05 6.39
C CYS A 80 6.61 8.06 5.99
N ALA A 81 6.72 8.43 4.71
CA ALA A 81 7.69 9.39 4.23
C ALA A 81 7.43 10.80 4.82
N VAL A 82 6.18 11.23 4.89
CA VAL A 82 5.80 12.50 5.53
C VAL A 82 6.21 12.51 6.99
N MET A 83 5.95 11.45 7.74
CA MET A 83 6.38 11.34 9.14
C MET A 83 7.91 11.40 9.29
N VAL A 84 8.65 10.75 8.40
CA VAL A 84 10.12 10.79 8.40
C VAL A 84 10.64 12.21 8.11
N GLU A 85 10.01 12.96 7.23
CA GLU A 85 10.37 14.37 6.99
C GLU A 85 10.08 15.23 8.23
N LEU A 86 8.91 15.06 8.85
CA LEU A 86 8.57 15.79 10.09
C LEU A 86 9.54 15.51 11.24
N LEU A 87 10.06 14.29 11.35
CA LEU A 87 11.05 13.93 12.37
C LEU A 87 12.41 14.66 12.24
N LYS A 88 12.67 15.27 11.09
CA LYS A 88 13.90 16.05 10.86
C LYS A 88 13.80 17.48 11.38
N GLU A 89 12.61 17.96 11.66
CA GLU A 89 12.34 19.32 12.09
C GLU A 89 12.04 19.39 13.60
N PRO A 90 12.38 20.49 14.28
CA PRO A 90 11.94 20.71 15.64
C PRO A 90 10.44 20.91 15.68
N LEU A 91 9.76 20.14 16.52
CA LEU A 91 8.30 20.23 16.66
C LEU A 91 7.94 21.15 17.83
N PRO A 92 6.83 21.92 17.73
CA PRO A 92 6.41 22.86 18.76
C PRO A 92 5.75 22.21 19.98
N MET A 93 5.55 20.89 19.95
CA MET A 93 4.87 20.11 21.00
C MET A 93 5.44 18.69 21.06
N ASP A 94 5.14 17.99 22.14
CA ASP A 94 5.48 16.58 22.28
C ASP A 94 4.67 15.74 21.30
N CYS A 95 5.33 15.00 20.44
CA CYS A 95 4.73 14.14 19.43
C CYS A 95 5.28 12.72 19.53
N THR A 96 4.39 11.74 19.37
CA THR A 96 4.75 10.34 19.20
C THR A 96 4.43 9.91 17.77
N PHE A 97 5.47 9.50 17.03
CA PHE A 97 5.31 8.97 15.68
C PHE A 97 5.17 7.45 15.73
N VAL A 98 4.09 6.93 15.19
CA VAL A 98 3.78 5.50 15.22
C VAL A 98 3.66 4.96 13.80
N PHE A 99 4.55 4.06 13.44
CA PHE A 99 4.49 3.31 12.18
C PHE A 99 3.82 1.97 12.47
N THR A 100 2.56 1.85 12.11
CA THR A 100 1.76 0.67 12.40
C THR A 100 1.99 -0.44 11.38
N VAL A 101 1.71 -1.68 11.79
CA VAL A 101 1.75 -2.86 10.93
C VAL A 101 0.35 -3.43 10.75
N GLN A 102 0.16 -4.23 9.70
CA GLN A 102 -1.10 -4.95 9.46
C GLN A 102 -2.31 -4.01 9.32
N GLU A 103 -2.14 -2.85 8.68
CA GLU A 103 -3.23 -1.95 8.35
C GLU A 103 -4.21 -2.65 7.39
N GLU A 104 -3.75 -3.18 6.26
CA GLU A 104 -4.48 -3.81 5.16
C GLU A 104 -5.32 -5.07 5.56
N VAL A 105 -5.11 -5.56 6.76
CA VAL A 105 -5.85 -6.71 7.32
C VAL A 105 -6.70 -6.33 8.52
N GLY A 106 -7.06 -5.05 8.64
CA GLY A 106 -7.97 -4.49 9.64
C GLY A 106 -7.29 -3.66 10.72
N THR A 107 -6.37 -2.77 10.35
CA THR A 107 -5.76 -1.74 11.22
C THR A 107 -5.17 -2.27 12.53
N ARG A 108 -4.70 -3.52 12.55
CA ARG A 108 -4.38 -4.25 13.79
C ARG A 108 -3.32 -3.57 14.63
N GLY A 109 -2.27 -3.03 13.99
CA GLY A 109 -1.21 -2.32 14.69
C GLY A 109 -1.68 -1.04 15.36
N ALA A 110 -2.64 -0.33 14.76
CA ALA A 110 -3.19 0.90 15.28
C ALA A 110 -3.93 0.72 16.62
N PHE A 111 -4.66 -0.40 16.80
CA PHE A 111 -5.30 -0.70 18.07
C PHE A 111 -4.30 -0.81 19.23
N GLY A 112 -3.22 -1.56 19.03
CA GLY A 112 -2.16 -1.71 20.02
C GLY A 112 -1.44 -0.40 20.32
N ALA A 113 -1.17 0.38 19.29
CA ALA A 113 -0.53 1.69 19.40
C ALA A 113 -1.41 2.68 20.18
N ALA A 114 -2.69 2.82 19.83
CA ALA A 114 -3.62 3.71 20.51
C ALA A 114 -3.76 3.38 21.99
N PHE A 115 -3.84 2.09 22.33
CA PHE A 115 -3.89 1.64 23.72
C PHE A 115 -2.61 1.99 24.50
N SER A 116 -1.44 1.85 23.87
CA SER A 116 -0.15 2.08 24.54
C SER A 116 0.21 3.56 24.68
N VAL A 117 -0.12 4.38 23.66
CA VAL A 117 0.22 5.80 23.63
C VAL A 117 -0.82 6.63 24.33
N THR A 118 -2.11 6.26 24.25
CA THR A 118 -3.24 7.04 24.82
C THR A 118 -3.17 8.53 24.48
N PRO A 119 -3.16 8.90 23.19
CA PRO A 119 -2.93 10.29 22.77
C PRO A 119 -4.14 11.19 23.10
N ASP A 120 -3.89 12.47 23.39
CA ASP A 120 -4.94 13.50 23.47
C ASP A 120 -5.50 13.83 22.08
N ILE A 121 -4.61 13.83 21.07
CA ILE A 121 -4.94 14.09 19.67
C ILE A 121 -4.22 13.04 18.82
N ALA A 122 -4.89 12.50 17.83
CA ALA A 122 -4.31 11.61 16.83
C ALA A 122 -4.49 12.20 15.42
N LEU A 123 -3.39 12.33 14.67
CA LEU A 123 -3.39 12.65 13.25
C LEU A 123 -2.97 11.41 12.48
N VAL A 124 -3.85 10.91 11.63
CA VAL A 124 -3.59 9.73 10.81
C VAL A 124 -3.21 10.20 9.40
N LEU A 125 -2.05 9.73 8.92
CA LEU A 125 -1.59 9.96 7.55
C LEU A 125 -1.84 8.68 6.76
N GLU A 126 -2.50 8.81 5.61
CA GLU A 126 -2.94 7.66 4.82
C GLU A 126 -2.99 7.98 3.33
N GLY A 127 -2.85 6.97 2.48
CA GLY A 127 -3.11 7.06 1.07
C GLY A 127 -4.61 7.12 0.77
N THR A 128 -5.01 7.82 -0.30
CA THR A 128 -6.40 7.77 -0.77
C THR A 128 -6.48 7.71 -2.29
N THR A 129 -7.53 7.08 -2.79
CA THR A 129 -7.79 7.04 -4.23
C THR A 129 -8.30 8.39 -4.73
N ALA A 130 -7.80 8.84 -5.86
CA ALA A 130 -8.39 10.01 -6.56
C ALA A 130 -9.74 9.67 -7.20
N ALA A 131 -9.96 8.41 -7.57
CA ALA A 131 -11.13 7.94 -8.30
C ALA A 131 -11.37 8.74 -9.60
N ASP A 132 -10.31 9.09 -10.32
CA ASP A 132 -10.32 9.90 -11.54
C ASP A 132 -10.16 9.09 -12.83
N LEU A 133 -10.46 7.80 -12.78
CA LEU A 133 -10.39 6.89 -13.92
C LEU A 133 -11.28 7.35 -15.08
N PRO A 134 -10.90 7.06 -16.34
CA PRO A 134 -11.73 7.33 -17.50
C PRO A 134 -13.14 6.77 -17.35
N GLY A 135 -14.16 7.59 -17.63
CA GLY A 135 -15.57 7.20 -17.46
C GLY A 135 -16.14 7.36 -16.06
N MET A 136 -15.33 7.71 -15.06
CA MET A 136 -15.83 7.97 -13.70
C MET A 136 -16.61 9.30 -13.65
N PRO A 137 -17.87 9.31 -13.19
CA PRO A 137 -18.63 10.55 -13.01
C PRO A 137 -17.94 11.49 -12.02
N GLY A 138 -17.95 12.80 -12.30
CA GLY A 138 -17.23 13.80 -11.50
C GLY A 138 -17.62 13.79 -10.00
N HIS A 139 -18.89 13.53 -9.68
CA HIS A 139 -19.37 13.46 -8.29
C HIS A 139 -18.89 12.22 -7.50
N LYS A 140 -18.27 11.24 -8.18
CA LYS A 140 -17.64 10.06 -7.55
C LYS A 140 -16.13 10.20 -7.39
N ARG A 141 -15.55 11.28 -7.88
CA ARG A 141 -14.12 11.57 -7.65
C ARG A 141 -13.92 11.97 -6.20
N VAL A 142 -12.89 11.42 -5.59
CA VAL A 142 -12.54 11.72 -4.20
C VAL A 142 -11.69 12.99 -4.12
N CYS A 143 -10.68 13.09 -4.97
CA CYS A 143 -9.79 14.24 -5.01
C CYS A 143 -9.25 14.49 -6.43
N VAL A 144 -8.48 15.54 -6.57
CA VAL A 144 -7.74 15.86 -7.79
C VAL A 144 -6.25 15.85 -7.47
N PRO A 145 -5.46 14.94 -8.07
CA PRO A 145 -4.02 14.90 -7.85
C PRO A 145 -3.36 16.24 -8.09
N GLY A 146 -2.42 16.63 -7.24
CA GLY A 146 -1.71 17.91 -7.31
C GLY A 146 -2.48 19.12 -6.75
N LYS A 147 -3.63 18.92 -6.11
CA LYS A 147 -4.42 20.01 -5.48
C LYS A 147 -4.29 20.07 -3.95
N GLY A 148 -3.32 19.38 -3.40
CA GLY A 148 -3.07 19.34 -1.97
C GLY A 148 -3.61 18.07 -1.30
N PRO A 149 -3.44 17.95 0.03
CA PRO A 149 -3.90 16.81 0.80
C PRO A 149 -5.42 16.73 0.85
N VAL A 150 -5.94 15.53 1.06
CA VAL A 150 -7.37 15.30 1.31
C VAL A 150 -7.61 15.31 2.81
N ILE A 151 -8.52 16.15 3.25
CA ILE A 151 -8.93 16.24 4.66
C ILE A 151 -10.41 15.84 4.73
N PRO A 152 -10.72 14.59 5.05
CA PRO A 152 -12.10 14.13 5.13
C PRO A 152 -12.77 14.65 6.42
N TYR A 153 -14.07 14.94 6.34
CA TYR A 153 -14.89 15.22 7.51
C TYR A 153 -15.37 13.95 8.21
N MET A 154 -15.56 12.89 7.43
CA MET A 154 -15.96 11.56 7.92
C MET A 154 -15.57 10.49 6.91
N ASP A 155 -15.47 9.27 7.38
CA ASP A 155 -15.36 8.08 6.57
C ASP A 155 -16.41 7.01 6.94
N GLY A 156 -16.19 5.75 6.55
CA GLY A 156 -17.11 4.65 6.85
C GLY A 156 -17.18 4.25 8.34
N GLY A 157 -16.22 4.64 9.16
CA GLY A 157 -16.10 4.24 10.56
C GLY A 157 -15.98 5.39 11.55
N THR A 158 -15.67 6.60 11.08
CA THR A 158 -15.31 7.73 11.94
C THR A 158 -15.94 9.04 11.48
N VAL A 159 -16.45 9.82 12.41
CA VAL A 159 -16.69 11.27 12.24
C VAL A 159 -15.56 11.99 12.96
N TYR A 160 -14.77 12.74 12.20
CA TYR A 160 -13.58 13.40 12.72
C TYR A 160 -13.91 14.59 13.62
N ASP A 161 -12.95 14.95 14.49
CA ASP A 161 -13.07 16.13 15.32
C ASP A 161 -13.20 17.39 14.45
N ARG A 162 -14.23 18.19 14.74
CA ARG A 162 -14.57 19.33 13.91
C ARG A 162 -13.54 20.46 14.00
N ASP A 163 -13.01 20.70 15.18
CA ASP A 163 -12.08 21.81 15.39
C ASP A 163 -10.74 21.51 14.72
N LEU A 164 -10.31 20.25 14.80
CA LEU A 164 -9.11 19.80 14.06
C LEU A 164 -9.33 19.83 12.55
N TYR A 165 -10.50 19.39 12.08
CA TYR A 165 -10.84 19.47 10.66
C TYR A 165 -10.81 20.91 10.14
N ASP A 166 -11.44 21.84 10.86
CA ASP A 166 -11.48 23.25 10.47
C ASP A 166 -10.07 23.88 10.54
N LEU A 167 -9.26 23.53 11.55
CA LEU A 167 -7.86 23.96 11.65
C LEU A 167 -7.04 23.51 10.43
N LEU A 168 -7.09 22.22 10.09
CA LEU A 168 -6.32 21.67 8.97
C LEU A 168 -6.72 22.27 7.61
N ARG A 169 -7.97 22.66 7.44
CA ARG A 169 -8.46 23.29 6.20
C ARG A 169 -8.02 24.72 6.02
N THR A 170 -7.60 25.39 7.05
CA THR A 170 -7.22 26.82 7.03
C THR A 170 -5.72 27.04 6.85
N GLN A 171 -4.93 25.95 6.84
CA GLN A 171 -3.50 26.00 6.55
C GLN A 171 -3.25 25.85 5.05
#